data_d250f387289c5ebd782c44eb185b5a4e
#
_entry.id   d250f387289c5ebd782c44eb185b5a4e
#
_cell.length_a   1.000
_cell.length_b   1.000
_cell.length_c   1.000
_cell.angle_alpha   90.00
_cell.angle_beta   90.00
_cell.angle_gamma   90.00
#
_symmetry.space_group_name_H-M   'P 1'
#
loop_
_entity.id
_entity.type
_entity.pdbx_description
1 polymer ?
#
loop_
_entity_poly.entity_id
_entity_poly.type
_entity_poly.pdbx_seq_one_letter_code
_entity_poly.pdbx_strand_id
1 'polypeptide(L)'
;MPSKYRIILEMASQTARDIASNADRYTDFLITAANNYKYSFKEQLLIHAQKPDATACAEIDTWNKLGRWVNKGTKGIALLIDRDVPYKLRHVFDISDTNSRAGRNITLWQMKPEYEYAVSESLQASFGDVEEPRDFPHLLMDISGYAVEDNLSDYLMELNAVKAGSFLEELDDTSLEAWLKTTLKSSVAFMALSRAGYEPRRYFDREDFSHLFDFNTVEVISVLGAAVSDISEMVIREMGETVKEMEKEEKRKIRTFAQTGPSAYHKNRTENKERSNEYGCLLYTSPSPRDTR
;
A
#
# COMPACT_ATOMS: atom_id res chain seq x y z
N MET A 1 30.56 10.22 15.73
CA MET A 1 29.25 9.55 15.70
C MET A 1 28.73 9.54 14.28
N PRO A 2 28.09 8.46 13.79
CA PRO A 2 27.49 8.46 12.46
C PRO A 2 26.40 9.55 12.38
N SER A 3 26.25 10.18 11.21
CA SER A 3 25.18 11.15 11.00
C SER A 3 23.81 10.46 11.14
N LYS A 4 22.76 11.20 11.54
CA LYS A 4 21.40 10.67 11.64
C LYS A 4 20.95 10.03 10.31
N TYR A 5 21.34 10.60 9.19
CA TYR A 5 21.07 10.05 7.85
C TYR A 5 21.68 8.66 7.67
N ARG A 6 22.95 8.46 8.06
CA ARG A 6 23.60 7.14 7.95
C ARG A 6 22.92 6.09 8.82
N ILE A 7 22.44 6.46 10.00
CA ILE A 7 21.68 5.56 10.88
C ILE A 7 20.40 5.10 10.20
N ILE A 8 19.66 6.03 9.57
CA ILE A 8 18.41 5.71 8.87
C ILE A 8 18.68 4.87 7.61
N LEU A 9 19.75 5.17 6.87
CA LEU A 9 20.16 4.38 5.71
C LEU A 9 20.52 2.94 6.11
N GLU A 10 21.30 2.77 7.18
CA GLU A 10 21.67 1.45 7.70
C GLU A 10 20.43 0.69 8.23
N MET A 11 19.49 1.39 8.85
CA MET A 11 18.20 0.81 9.28
C MET A 11 17.44 0.22 8.09
N ALA A 12 17.34 0.94 6.96
CA ALA A 12 16.69 0.42 5.76
C ALA A 12 17.38 -0.85 5.24
N SER A 13 18.73 -0.82 5.13
CA SER A 13 19.51 -1.98 4.66
C SER A 13 19.40 -3.18 5.61
N GLN A 14 19.41 -2.94 6.91
CA GLN A 14 19.25 -4.02 7.89
C GLN A 14 17.84 -4.62 7.84
N THR A 15 16.80 -3.78 7.74
CA THR A 15 15.40 -4.25 7.62
C THR A 15 15.21 -5.06 6.33
N ALA A 16 15.84 -4.64 5.22
CA ALA A 16 15.80 -5.41 3.96
C ALA A 16 16.39 -6.82 4.13
N ARG A 17 17.54 -6.94 4.78
CA ARG A 17 18.14 -8.25 5.10
C ARG A 17 17.28 -9.07 6.06
N ASP A 18 16.68 -8.44 7.06
CA ASP A 18 15.86 -9.13 8.06
C ASP A 18 14.58 -9.72 7.45
N ILE A 19 13.90 -9.00 6.56
CA ILE A 19 12.70 -9.50 5.88
C ILE A 19 13.05 -10.59 4.85
N ALA A 20 14.19 -10.50 4.15
CA ALA A 20 14.65 -11.55 3.24
C ALA A 20 15.01 -12.86 3.95
N SER A 21 15.35 -12.81 5.23
CA SER A 21 15.83 -13.96 6.01
C SER A 21 14.72 -14.83 6.63
N ASN A 22 13.45 -14.41 6.58
CA ASN A 22 12.36 -15.12 7.28
C ASN A 22 10.99 -14.78 6.67
N ALA A 23 10.26 -15.80 6.23
CA ALA A 23 8.93 -15.63 5.61
C ALA A 23 7.92 -14.95 6.54
N ASP A 24 7.93 -15.23 7.84
CA ASP A 24 7.00 -14.58 8.79
C ASP A 24 7.30 -13.08 8.91
N ARG A 25 8.59 -12.70 8.99
CA ARG A 25 8.99 -11.28 8.99
C ARG A 25 8.64 -10.57 7.70
N TYR A 26 8.79 -11.28 6.58
CA TYR A 26 8.41 -10.77 5.27
C TYR A 26 6.91 -10.51 5.18
N THR A 27 6.09 -11.47 5.59
CA THR A 27 4.62 -11.30 5.58
C THR A 27 4.15 -10.24 6.58
N ASP A 28 4.80 -10.08 7.75
CA ASP A 28 4.55 -8.95 8.65
C ASP A 28 4.88 -7.60 8.00
N PHE A 29 6.00 -7.53 7.26
CA PHE A 29 6.35 -6.37 6.47
C PHE A 29 5.31 -6.08 5.38
N LEU A 30 4.83 -7.10 4.63
CA LEU A 30 3.83 -6.94 3.59
C LEU A 30 2.52 -6.35 4.13
N ILE A 31 2.11 -6.68 5.37
CA ILE A 31 0.93 -6.08 6.03
C ILE A 31 1.13 -4.58 6.25
N THR A 32 2.31 -4.17 6.76
CA THR A 32 2.63 -2.74 6.93
C THR A 32 2.70 -2.02 5.58
N ALA A 33 3.31 -2.65 4.58
CA ALA A 33 3.45 -2.12 3.23
C ALA A 33 2.09 -1.95 2.53
N ALA A 34 1.17 -2.92 2.67
CA ALA A 34 -0.18 -2.86 2.12
C ALA A 34 -0.97 -1.64 2.65
N ASN A 35 -0.83 -1.31 3.92
CA ASN A 35 -1.42 -0.12 4.51
C ASN A 35 -0.76 1.18 4.03
N ASN A 36 0.51 1.11 3.68
CA ASN A 36 1.34 2.23 3.24
C ASN A 36 1.79 2.07 1.77
N TYR A 37 0.94 1.50 0.92
CA TYR A 37 1.23 1.11 -0.47
C TYR A 37 1.68 2.25 -1.40
N LYS A 38 1.44 3.50 -1.03
CA LYS A 38 1.86 4.70 -1.79
C LYS A 38 3.32 5.10 -1.55
N TYR A 39 3.98 4.49 -0.60
CA TYR A 39 5.39 4.72 -0.30
C TYR A 39 6.24 3.76 -1.11
N SER A 40 7.45 4.20 -1.52
CA SER A 40 8.41 3.32 -2.15
C SER A 40 8.85 2.19 -1.21
N PHE A 41 9.36 1.08 -1.76
CA PHE A 41 9.85 -0.03 -0.95
C PHE A 41 10.79 0.41 0.18
N LYS A 42 11.77 1.26 -0.12
CA LYS A 42 12.73 1.78 0.86
C LYS A 42 12.06 2.58 1.98
N GLU A 43 11.02 3.34 1.66
CA GLU A 43 10.24 4.07 2.66
C GLU A 43 9.34 3.14 3.48
N GLN A 44 8.76 2.11 2.83
CA GLN A 44 7.98 1.07 3.51
C GLN A 44 8.85 0.29 4.51
N LEU A 45 10.09 -0.05 4.15
CA LEU A 45 11.07 -0.63 5.09
C LEU A 45 11.30 0.26 6.31
N LEU A 46 11.47 1.56 6.10
CA LEU A 46 11.70 2.51 7.19
C LEU A 46 10.45 2.74 8.04
N ILE A 47 9.25 2.71 7.45
CA ILE A 47 7.98 2.76 8.18
C ILE A 47 7.85 1.51 9.05
N HIS A 48 8.02 0.33 8.45
CA HIS A 48 7.92 -0.94 9.17
C HIS A 48 8.93 -1.03 10.32
N ALA A 49 10.20 -0.68 10.09
CA ALA A 49 11.25 -0.72 11.11
C ALA A 49 10.97 0.20 12.31
N GLN A 50 10.31 1.33 12.10
CA GLN A 50 10.06 2.32 13.16
C GLN A 50 8.66 2.21 13.76
N LYS A 51 7.68 1.69 13.01
CA LYS A 51 6.29 1.50 13.43
C LYS A 51 5.64 0.36 12.62
N PRO A 52 5.83 -0.90 13.00
CA PRO A 52 5.31 -2.06 12.27
C PRO A 52 3.78 -2.09 12.15
N ASP A 53 3.07 -1.47 13.10
CA ASP A 53 1.62 -1.35 13.16
C ASP A 53 1.06 -0.09 12.45
N ALA A 54 1.87 0.60 11.67
CA ALA A 54 1.44 1.80 10.94
C ALA A 54 0.33 1.48 9.93
N THR A 55 -0.75 2.27 9.99
CA THR A 55 -1.95 2.08 9.17
C THR A 55 -2.13 3.14 8.09
N ALA A 56 -1.69 4.37 8.33
CA ALA A 56 -1.71 5.44 7.34
C ALA A 56 -0.73 6.54 7.73
N CYS A 57 0.36 6.65 7.01
CA CYS A 57 1.38 7.66 7.27
C CYS A 57 1.22 8.88 6.36
N ALA A 58 1.44 10.07 6.92
CA ALA A 58 1.55 11.31 6.15
C ALA A 58 2.39 12.36 6.89
N GLU A 59 2.86 13.36 6.13
CA GLU A 59 3.55 14.52 6.69
C GLU A 59 2.60 15.41 7.52
N ILE A 60 3.16 16.18 8.46
CA ILE A 60 2.39 17.04 9.36
C ILE A 60 1.48 18.04 8.61
N ASP A 61 1.95 18.57 7.48
CA ASP A 61 1.18 19.51 6.67
C ASP A 61 -0.05 18.84 6.03
N THR A 62 0.08 17.58 5.63
CA THR A 62 -1.04 16.78 5.12
C THR A 62 -2.06 16.55 6.23
N TRP A 63 -1.62 16.15 7.43
CA TRP A 63 -2.51 15.98 8.57
C TRP A 63 -3.24 17.28 8.93
N ASN A 64 -2.54 18.41 8.94
CA ASN A 64 -3.13 19.71 9.23
C ASN A 64 -4.22 20.10 8.19
N LYS A 65 -3.96 19.86 6.88
CA LYS A 65 -4.95 20.08 5.81
C LYS A 65 -6.20 19.23 6.00
N LEU A 66 -6.04 18.02 6.54
CA LEU A 66 -7.13 17.10 6.85
C LEU A 66 -7.84 17.43 8.19
N GLY A 67 -7.41 18.49 8.89
CA GLY A 67 -7.98 18.90 10.18
C GLY A 67 -7.59 17.96 11.32
N ARG A 68 -6.45 17.29 11.21
CA ARG A 68 -5.82 16.49 12.26
C ARG A 68 -4.50 17.10 12.70
N TRP A 69 -4.15 16.91 13.94
CA TRP A 69 -2.91 17.41 14.53
C TRP A 69 -2.12 16.29 15.17
N VAL A 70 -0.82 16.26 14.90
CA VAL A 70 0.10 15.32 15.54
C VAL A 70 0.11 15.58 17.05
N ASN A 71 0.03 14.52 17.82
CA ASN A 71 0.04 14.56 19.28
C ASN A 71 1.37 15.14 19.79
N LYS A 72 1.31 15.98 20.80
CA LYS A 72 2.51 16.57 21.39
C LYS A 72 3.43 15.47 21.96
N GLY A 73 4.70 15.50 21.56
CA GLY A 73 5.71 14.54 22.00
C GLY A 73 5.83 13.29 21.15
N THR A 74 5.00 13.12 20.13
CA THR A 74 5.13 11.99 19.18
C THR A 74 6.42 12.11 18.39
N LYS A 75 7.13 10.99 18.28
CA LYS A 75 8.32 10.87 17.44
C LYS A 75 7.91 10.52 16.01
N GLY A 76 8.22 11.38 15.07
CA GLY A 76 7.96 11.11 13.65
C GLY A 76 8.84 9.99 13.11
N ILE A 77 8.28 9.22 12.17
CA ILE A 77 8.99 8.19 11.39
C ILE A 77 9.90 8.91 10.40
N ALA A 78 11.21 8.65 10.48
CA ALA A 78 12.20 9.31 9.65
C ALA A 78 12.33 8.56 8.31
N LEU A 79 12.16 9.26 7.20
CA LEU A 79 12.34 8.77 5.84
C LEU A 79 13.50 9.48 5.15
N LEU A 80 14.15 8.80 4.21
CA LEU A 80 15.19 9.37 3.39
C LEU A 80 14.59 10.23 2.27
N ILE A 81 15.22 11.34 1.95
CA ILE A 81 14.90 12.15 0.76
C ILE A 81 15.90 11.78 -0.31
N ASP A 82 15.44 11.10 -1.37
CA ASP A 82 16.28 10.65 -2.48
C ASP A 82 16.45 11.71 -3.59
N ARG A 83 15.94 12.95 -3.41
CA ARG A 83 15.99 14.01 -4.41
C ARG A 83 17.01 15.08 -4.06
N ASP A 84 17.84 15.46 -5.01
CA ASP A 84 18.66 16.69 -5.15
C ASP A 84 19.29 17.32 -3.91
N VAL A 85 18.93 16.92 -2.71
CA VAL A 85 19.45 17.44 -1.46
C VAL A 85 20.07 16.31 -0.64
N PRO A 86 21.38 16.13 -0.73
CA PRO A 86 22.06 15.03 -0.04
C PRO A 86 21.86 15.14 1.48
N TYR A 87 21.68 13.96 2.10
CA TYR A 87 21.65 13.77 3.56
C TYR A 87 20.48 14.39 4.33
N LYS A 88 19.35 14.71 3.68
CA LYS A 88 18.15 15.19 4.36
C LYS A 88 17.19 14.07 4.69
N LEU A 89 16.46 14.24 5.79
CA LEU A 89 15.37 13.37 6.24
C LEU A 89 14.06 14.16 6.19
N ARG A 90 12.97 13.49 5.83
CA ARG A 90 11.59 13.95 6.10
C ARG A 90 10.98 13.09 7.18
N HIS A 91 9.92 13.56 7.79
CA HIS A 91 9.22 12.85 8.87
C HIS A 91 7.75 12.70 8.52
N VAL A 92 7.25 11.49 8.69
CA VAL A 92 5.82 11.19 8.58
C VAL A 92 5.29 10.70 9.93
N PHE A 93 3.99 10.76 10.11
CA PHE A 93 3.30 10.37 11.33
C PHE A 93 2.14 9.47 10.93
N ASP A 94 1.92 8.40 11.68
CA ASP A 94 0.75 7.53 11.48
C ASP A 94 -0.53 8.21 11.98
N ILE A 95 -1.67 7.82 11.44
CA ILE A 95 -2.98 8.34 11.84
C ILE A 95 -3.26 8.14 13.34
N SER A 96 -2.76 7.05 13.93
CA SER A 96 -2.88 6.76 15.38
C SER A 96 -2.14 7.78 16.25
N ASP A 97 -1.14 8.44 15.70
CA ASP A 97 -0.35 9.48 16.35
C ASP A 97 -0.97 10.88 16.22
N THR A 98 -2.19 10.97 15.69
CA THR A 98 -2.86 12.24 15.43
C THR A 98 -4.22 12.32 16.08
N ASN A 99 -4.66 13.54 16.42
CA ASN A 99 -6.00 13.81 16.94
C ASN A 99 -6.76 14.79 16.03
N SER A 100 -8.09 14.66 15.99
CA SER A 100 -8.96 15.64 15.32
C SER A 100 -9.77 16.43 16.33
N ARG A 101 -9.96 17.74 16.07
CA ARG A 101 -10.95 18.55 16.81
C ARG A 101 -12.34 18.28 16.22
N ALA A 102 -13.34 18.14 17.11
CA ALA A 102 -14.76 18.09 16.74
C ALA A 102 -15.20 16.89 15.87
N GLY A 103 -14.71 15.68 16.15
CA GLY A 103 -15.31 14.45 15.59
C GLY A 103 -15.16 14.28 14.08
N ARG A 104 -14.21 14.95 13.43
CA ARG A 104 -13.84 14.68 12.04
C ARG A 104 -13.00 13.42 11.99
N ASN A 105 -13.66 12.29 11.86
CA ASN A 105 -12.99 11.02 11.61
C ASN A 105 -12.65 10.93 10.11
N ILE A 106 -11.36 10.85 9.81
CA ILE A 106 -10.93 10.41 8.48
C ILE A 106 -11.15 8.91 8.45
N THR A 107 -12.00 8.47 7.56
CA THR A 107 -12.19 7.05 7.30
C THR A 107 -11.30 6.66 6.12
N LEU A 108 -10.33 5.79 6.37
CA LEU A 108 -9.63 5.11 5.29
C LEU A 108 -10.65 4.24 4.55
N TRP A 109 -10.54 4.14 3.23
CA TRP A 109 -11.45 3.28 2.48
C TRP A 109 -11.38 1.84 3.00
N GLN A 110 -12.53 1.21 3.08
CA GLN A 110 -12.67 -0.18 3.51
C GLN A 110 -13.46 -0.94 2.46
N MET A 111 -12.96 -2.12 2.10
CA MET A 111 -13.73 -3.05 1.29
C MET A 111 -14.96 -3.50 2.09
N LYS A 112 -16.09 -3.57 1.42
CA LYS A 112 -17.32 -4.12 1.94
C LYS A 112 -17.87 -5.16 0.97
N PRO A 113 -18.60 -6.18 1.44
CA PRO A 113 -19.17 -7.20 0.54
C PRO A 113 -20.02 -6.62 -0.60
N GLU A 114 -20.77 -5.55 -0.33
CA GLU A 114 -21.57 -4.85 -1.34
C GLU A 114 -20.77 -4.14 -2.43
N TYR A 115 -19.45 -3.95 -2.26
CA TYR A 115 -18.58 -3.33 -3.25
C TYR A 115 -17.81 -4.35 -4.09
N GLU A 116 -17.76 -5.62 -3.67
CA GLU A 116 -16.95 -6.65 -4.33
C GLU A 116 -17.26 -6.78 -5.81
N TYR A 117 -18.53 -6.75 -6.20
CA TYR A 117 -18.92 -6.82 -7.61
C TYR A 117 -18.36 -5.66 -8.43
N ALA A 118 -18.55 -4.42 -7.99
CA ALA A 118 -18.06 -3.24 -8.71
C ALA A 118 -16.54 -3.21 -8.80
N VAL A 119 -15.86 -3.63 -7.71
CA VAL A 119 -14.39 -3.70 -7.70
C VAL A 119 -13.89 -4.83 -8.61
N SER A 120 -14.58 -5.98 -8.66
CA SER A 120 -14.25 -7.07 -9.59
C SER A 120 -14.32 -6.62 -11.05
N GLU A 121 -15.39 -5.91 -11.43
CA GLU A 121 -15.56 -5.36 -12.79
C GLU A 121 -14.43 -4.38 -13.13
N SER A 122 -14.11 -3.46 -12.21
CA SER A 122 -13.05 -2.47 -12.42
C SER A 122 -11.66 -3.11 -12.55
N LEU A 123 -11.35 -4.07 -11.69
CA LEU A 123 -10.08 -4.80 -11.72
C LEU A 123 -9.93 -5.59 -13.03
N GLN A 124 -10.97 -6.31 -13.45
CA GLN A 124 -10.94 -7.06 -14.69
C GLN A 124 -10.81 -6.16 -15.93
N ALA A 125 -11.49 -5.00 -15.93
CA ALA A 125 -11.33 -4.01 -16.98
C ALA A 125 -9.91 -3.44 -17.09
N SER A 126 -9.18 -3.36 -15.97
CA SER A 126 -7.84 -2.79 -15.92
C SER A 126 -6.72 -3.80 -16.13
N PHE A 127 -6.90 -5.06 -15.72
CA PHE A 127 -5.83 -6.08 -15.70
C PHE A 127 -6.12 -7.32 -16.53
N GLY A 128 -7.35 -7.52 -16.96
CA GLY A 128 -7.78 -8.67 -17.75
C GLY A 128 -8.87 -9.50 -17.09
N ASP A 129 -9.64 -10.20 -17.93
CA ASP A 129 -10.77 -11.01 -17.48
C ASP A 129 -10.30 -12.29 -16.77
N VAL A 130 -10.94 -12.60 -15.64
CA VAL A 130 -10.75 -13.86 -14.90
C VAL A 130 -11.94 -14.76 -15.18
N GLU A 131 -11.71 -15.94 -15.74
CA GLU A 131 -12.76 -16.92 -16.01
C GLU A 131 -13.21 -17.59 -14.70
N GLU A 132 -14.50 -17.43 -14.36
CA GLU A 132 -15.19 -18.09 -13.23
C GLU A 132 -14.40 -18.07 -11.90
N PRO A 133 -14.06 -16.88 -11.34
CA PRO A 133 -13.35 -16.81 -10.07
C PRO A 133 -14.19 -17.45 -8.96
N ARG A 134 -13.56 -18.27 -8.13
CA ARG A 134 -14.22 -18.97 -7.02
C ARG A 134 -14.92 -18.03 -6.04
N ASP A 135 -14.25 -16.92 -5.72
CA ASP A 135 -14.72 -15.85 -4.85
C ASP A 135 -13.83 -14.61 -5.06
N PHE A 136 -14.15 -13.51 -4.40
CA PHE A 136 -13.39 -12.26 -4.52
C PHE A 136 -11.91 -12.36 -4.11
N PRO A 137 -11.52 -13.07 -3.02
CA PRO A 137 -10.11 -13.31 -2.73
C PRO A 137 -9.35 -14.03 -3.85
N HIS A 138 -9.92 -15.06 -4.48
CA HIS A 138 -9.27 -15.77 -5.59
C HIS A 138 -9.17 -14.87 -6.83
N LEU A 139 -10.20 -14.06 -7.11
CA LEU A 139 -10.11 -13.05 -8.17
C LEU A 139 -8.94 -12.09 -7.93
N LEU A 140 -8.74 -11.60 -6.68
CA LEU A 140 -7.60 -10.75 -6.35
C LEU A 140 -6.25 -11.43 -6.57
N MET A 141 -6.16 -12.73 -6.30
CA MET A 141 -4.94 -13.52 -6.57
C MET A 141 -4.67 -13.62 -8.07
N ASP A 142 -5.68 -13.89 -8.88
CA ASP A 142 -5.55 -13.99 -10.33
C ASP A 142 -5.19 -12.63 -10.96
N ILE A 143 -5.89 -11.57 -10.59
CA ILE A 143 -5.59 -10.19 -11.00
C ILE A 143 -4.15 -9.79 -10.63
N SER A 144 -3.72 -10.13 -9.41
CA SER A 144 -2.34 -9.89 -8.99
C SER A 144 -1.34 -10.64 -9.88
N GLY A 145 -1.71 -11.86 -10.29
CA GLY A 145 -0.94 -12.65 -11.24
C GLY A 145 -0.81 -11.98 -12.61
N TYR A 146 -1.89 -11.42 -13.16
CA TYR A 146 -1.87 -10.70 -14.44
C TYR A 146 -1.04 -9.41 -14.33
N ALA A 147 -1.24 -8.63 -13.29
CA ALA A 147 -0.45 -7.41 -13.05
C ALA A 147 1.06 -7.70 -12.94
N VAL A 148 1.44 -8.84 -12.35
CA VAL A 148 2.84 -9.28 -12.30
C VAL A 148 3.33 -9.66 -13.69
N GLU A 149 2.56 -10.43 -14.48
CA GLU A 149 2.97 -10.83 -15.82
C GLU A 149 3.23 -9.66 -16.75
N ASP A 150 2.38 -8.64 -16.70
CA ASP A 150 2.50 -7.43 -17.51
C ASP A 150 3.76 -6.60 -17.19
N ASN A 151 4.28 -6.70 -15.97
CA ASN A 151 5.43 -5.90 -15.51
C ASN A 151 6.72 -6.73 -15.29
N LEU A 152 6.67 -8.04 -15.45
CA LEU A 152 7.76 -8.96 -15.07
C LEU A 152 9.07 -8.67 -15.82
N SER A 153 8.99 -8.36 -17.12
CA SER A 153 10.16 -8.19 -17.98
C SER A 153 11.12 -7.09 -17.51
N ASP A 154 10.57 -5.99 -17.02
CA ASP A 154 11.37 -4.85 -16.60
C ASP A 154 12.15 -5.17 -15.34
N TYR A 155 11.50 -5.79 -14.36
CA TYR A 155 12.15 -6.19 -13.10
C TYR A 155 13.09 -7.39 -13.28
N LEU A 156 12.82 -8.28 -14.22
CA LEU A 156 13.76 -9.37 -14.58
C LEU A 156 15.05 -8.80 -15.16
N MET A 157 14.95 -7.77 -16.00
CA MET A 157 16.12 -7.09 -16.55
C MET A 157 16.92 -6.39 -15.44
N GLU A 158 16.26 -5.68 -14.52
CA GLU A 158 16.91 -5.05 -13.37
C GLU A 158 17.59 -6.08 -12.45
N LEU A 159 16.88 -7.20 -12.17
CA LEU A 159 17.41 -8.29 -11.34
C LEU A 159 18.67 -8.91 -11.95
N ASN A 160 18.65 -9.18 -13.26
CA ASN A 160 19.82 -9.69 -13.96
C ASN A 160 21.03 -8.75 -13.87
N ALA A 161 20.82 -7.45 -13.83
CA ALA A 161 21.90 -6.47 -13.71
C ALA A 161 22.55 -6.45 -12.32
N VAL A 162 21.87 -6.92 -11.27
CA VAL A 162 22.35 -6.82 -9.87
C VAL A 162 22.50 -8.18 -9.16
N LYS A 163 22.22 -9.31 -9.82
CA LYS A 163 22.22 -10.65 -9.19
C LYS A 163 23.60 -11.17 -8.78
N ALA A 164 24.68 -10.58 -9.28
CA ALA A 164 26.03 -11.01 -8.96
C ALA A 164 26.29 -10.95 -7.43
N GLY A 165 26.89 -12.00 -6.88
CA GLY A 165 27.15 -12.16 -5.45
C GLY A 165 25.94 -12.58 -4.61
N SER A 166 24.76 -12.79 -5.22
CA SER A 166 23.58 -13.36 -4.56
C SER A 166 23.44 -14.87 -4.84
N PHE A 167 22.52 -15.54 -4.16
CA PHE A 167 22.18 -16.93 -4.48
C PHE A 167 21.52 -17.09 -5.85
N LEU A 168 21.06 -16.00 -6.47
CA LEU A 168 20.47 -16.00 -7.81
C LEU A 168 21.53 -15.97 -8.93
N GLU A 169 22.83 -15.76 -8.62
CA GLU A 169 23.88 -15.55 -9.62
C GLU A 169 24.01 -16.70 -10.61
N GLU A 170 23.96 -17.95 -10.10
CA GLU A 170 24.16 -19.15 -10.91
C GLU A 170 22.87 -19.67 -11.59
N LEU A 171 21.73 -19.03 -11.36
CA LEU A 171 20.48 -19.43 -11.99
C LEU A 171 20.47 -19.10 -13.48
N ASP A 172 19.98 -20.04 -14.28
CA ASP A 172 19.62 -19.77 -15.67
C ASP A 172 18.41 -18.81 -15.75
N ASP A 173 18.24 -18.18 -16.91
CA ASP A 173 17.23 -17.15 -17.11
C ASP A 173 15.80 -17.68 -16.86
N THR A 174 15.52 -18.93 -17.20
CA THR A 174 14.20 -19.56 -17.01
C THR A 174 13.89 -19.77 -15.52
N SER A 175 14.87 -20.26 -14.78
CA SER A 175 14.74 -20.47 -13.32
C SER A 175 14.63 -19.15 -12.59
N LEU A 176 15.43 -18.16 -12.98
CA LEU A 176 15.39 -16.81 -12.40
C LEU A 176 14.03 -16.14 -12.62
N GLU A 177 13.50 -16.22 -13.85
CA GLU A 177 12.16 -15.71 -14.18
C GLU A 177 11.08 -16.40 -13.35
N ALA A 178 11.11 -17.74 -13.26
CA ALA A 178 10.13 -18.52 -12.52
C ALA A 178 10.12 -18.16 -11.03
N TRP A 179 11.30 -18.00 -10.40
CA TRP A 179 11.42 -17.67 -8.99
C TRP A 179 10.98 -16.23 -8.70
N LEU A 180 11.39 -15.27 -9.54
CA LEU A 180 10.93 -13.89 -9.45
C LEU A 180 9.40 -13.83 -9.59
N LYS A 181 8.84 -14.44 -10.64
CA LYS A 181 7.41 -14.47 -10.94
C LYS A 181 6.60 -15.06 -9.79
N THR A 182 7.01 -16.20 -9.25
CA THR A 182 6.30 -16.85 -8.14
C THR A 182 6.31 -15.97 -6.89
N THR A 183 7.48 -15.47 -6.51
CA THR A 183 7.61 -14.61 -5.31
C THR A 183 6.82 -13.31 -5.46
N LEU A 184 6.82 -12.70 -6.66
CA LEU A 184 6.02 -11.50 -6.94
C LEU A 184 4.53 -11.78 -6.84
N LYS A 185 4.02 -12.86 -7.48
CA LYS A 185 2.59 -13.20 -7.45
C LYS A 185 2.09 -13.37 -6.02
N SER A 186 2.79 -14.17 -5.22
CA SER A 186 2.42 -14.37 -3.81
C SER A 186 2.46 -13.07 -3.00
N SER A 187 3.49 -12.24 -3.21
CA SER A 187 3.66 -11.00 -2.47
C SER A 187 2.62 -9.93 -2.81
N VAL A 188 2.34 -9.73 -4.10
CA VAL A 188 1.35 -8.75 -4.58
C VAL A 188 -0.05 -9.15 -4.14
N ALA A 189 -0.41 -10.44 -4.32
CA ALA A 189 -1.70 -10.95 -3.87
C ALA A 189 -1.86 -10.86 -2.34
N PHE A 190 -0.81 -11.17 -1.58
CA PHE A 190 -0.81 -11.02 -0.12
C PHE A 190 -1.10 -9.57 0.30
N MET A 191 -0.46 -8.59 -0.36
CA MET A 191 -0.70 -7.16 -0.08
C MET A 191 -2.10 -6.73 -0.49
N ALA A 192 -2.61 -7.15 -1.65
CA ALA A 192 -3.95 -6.82 -2.13
C ALA A 192 -5.02 -7.37 -1.18
N LEU A 193 -4.93 -8.64 -0.78
CA LEU A 193 -5.81 -9.27 0.20
C LEU A 193 -5.77 -8.57 1.56
N SER A 194 -4.56 -8.29 2.08
CA SER A 194 -4.39 -7.58 3.34
C SER A 194 -5.07 -6.21 3.31
N ARG A 195 -4.88 -5.46 2.23
CA ARG A 195 -5.47 -4.12 2.11
C ARG A 195 -6.98 -4.15 1.89
N ALA A 196 -7.51 -5.19 1.27
CA ALA A 196 -8.94 -5.44 1.14
C ALA A 196 -9.60 -5.91 2.46
N GLY A 197 -8.80 -6.17 3.51
CA GLY A 197 -9.30 -6.57 4.83
C GLY A 197 -9.52 -8.08 5.00
N TYR A 198 -9.03 -8.88 4.06
CA TYR A 198 -8.98 -10.33 4.23
C TYR A 198 -7.77 -10.74 5.08
N GLU A 199 -7.80 -11.93 5.63
CA GLU A 199 -6.65 -12.53 6.33
C GLU A 199 -5.78 -13.31 5.32
N PRO A 200 -4.64 -12.75 4.83
CA PRO A 200 -3.90 -13.36 3.73
C PRO A 200 -3.28 -14.72 4.10
N ARG A 201 -2.94 -14.92 5.40
CA ARG A 201 -2.37 -16.18 5.90
C ARG A 201 -3.32 -17.38 5.84
N ARG A 202 -4.58 -17.18 5.41
CA ARG A 202 -5.50 -18.28 5.05
C ARG A 202 -5.30 -18.80 3.63
N TYR A 203 -4.62 -18.03 2.80
CA TYR A 203 -4.41 -18.31 1.37
C TYR A 203 -2.95 -18.59 1.05
N PHE A 204 -2.03 -18.15 1.89
CA PHE A 204 -0.59 -18.28 1.72
C PHE A 204 0.06 -18.86 2.97
N ASP A 205 1.04 -19.73 2.75
CA ASP A 205 1.88 -20.29 3.80
C ASP A 205 3.37 -19.95 3.56
N ARG A 206 4.29 -20.59 4.31
CA ARG A 206 5.72 -20.33 4.17
C ARG A 206 6.31 -20.85 2.86
N GLU A 207 5.70 -21.88 2.25
CA GLU A 207 6.17 -22.49 1.01
C GLU A 207 5.96 -21.54 -0.17
N ASP A 208 4.91 -20.71 -0.15
CA ASP A 208 4.65 -19.67 -1.15
C ASP A 208 5.75 -18.60 -1.21
N PHE A 209 6.59 -18.52 -0.19
CA PHE A 209 7.71 -17.58 -0.07
C PHE A 209 9.07 -18.31 0.02
N SER A 210 9.16 -19.58 -0.41
CA SER A 210 10.38 -20.38 -0.29
C SER A 210 11.58 -19.77 -1.00
N HIS A 211 11.38 -19.15 -2.16
CA HIS A 211 12.43 -18.49 -2.94
C HIS A 211 12.86 -17.12 -2.39
N LEU A 212 12.19 -16.59 -1.37
CA LEU A 212 12.56 -15.30 -0.76
C LEU A 212 14.02 -15.30 -0.25
N PHE A 213 14.48 -16.44 0.27
CA PHE A 213 15.84 -16.59 0.82
C PHE A 213 16.95 -16.42 -0.22
N ASP A 214 16.62 -16.59 -1.49
CA ASP A 214 17.57 -16.48 -2.59
C ASP A 214 17.86 -15.03 -2.94
N PHE A 215 16.96 -14.10 -2.54
CA PHE A 215 17.14 -12.64 -2.62
C PHE A 215 17.94 -12.11 -1.43
N ASN A 216 19.10 -12.69 -1.19
CA ASN A 216 19.90 -12.56 0.04
C ASN A 216 20.83 -11.34 0.09
N THR A 217 20.94 -10.53 -0.95
CA THR A 217 21.66 -9.26 -0.93
C THR A 217 20.72 -8.06 -0.92
N VAL A 218 21.21 -6.89 -0.46
CA VAL A 218 20.39 -5.67 -0.42
C VAL A 218 19.96 -5.24 -1.83
N GLU A 219 20.79 -5.49 -2.82
CA GLU A 219 20.55 -5.15 -4.23
C GLU A 219 19.38 -5.97 -4.78
N VAL A 220 19.43 -7.31 -4.69
CA VAL A 220 18.38 -8.17 -5.26
C VAL A 220 17.06 -8.06 -4.48
N ILE A 221 17.08 -7.96 -3.14
CA ILE A 221 15.85 -7.75 -2.37
C ILE A 221 15.25 -6.37 -2.63
N SER A 222 16.07 -5.36 -3.01
CA SER A 222 15.55 -4.04 -3.39
C SER A 222 14.82 -4.07 -4.71
N VAL A 223 15.28 -4.85 -5.70
CA VAL A 223 14.56 -5.04 -6.97
C VAL A 223 13.24 -5.78 -6.72
N LEU A 224 13.27 -6.91 -6.00
CA LEU A 224 12.05 -7.63 -5.63
C LEU A 224 11.05 -6.71 -4.91
N GLY A 225 11.52 -5.99 -3.89
CA GLY A 225 10.66 -5.13 -3.09
C GLY A 225 10.13 -3.91 -3.86
N ALA A 226 10.90 -3.33 -4.79
CA ALA A 226 10.43 -2.29 -5.69
C ALA A 226 9.29 -2.83 -6.57
N ALA A 227 9.50 -4.00 -7.20
CA ALA A 227 8.49 -4.66 -8.03
C ALA A 227 7.20 -4.93 -7.23
N VAL A 228 7.32 -5.54 -6.05
CA VAL A 228 6.17 -5.81 -5.16
C VAL A 228 5.44 -4.51 -4.82
N SER A 229 6.17 -3.47 -4.43
CA SER A 229 5.59 -2.18 -4.04
C SER A 229 4.86 -1.51 -5.20
N ASP A 230 5.47 -1.47 -6.39
CA ASP A 230 4.94 -0.77 -7.56
C ASP A 230 3.71 -1.49 -8.13
N ILE A 231 3.78 -2.82 -8.29
CA ILE A 231 2.67 -3.60 -8.82
C ILE A 231 1.51 -3.64 -7.82
N SER A 232 1.79 -3.80 -6.51
CA SER A 232 0.73 -3.74 -5.49
C SER A 232 0.05 -2.37 -5.43
N GLU A 233 0.81 -1.27 -5.62
CA GLU A 233 0.21 0.07 -5.67
C GLU A 233 -0.82 0.16 -6.80
N MET A 234 -0.54 -0.39 -8.00
CA MET A 234 -1.46 -0.39 -9.13
C MET A 234 -2.79 -1.07 -8.77
N VAL A 235 -2.73 -2.31 -8.27
CA VAL A 235 -3.91 -3.10 -7.91
C VAL A 235 -4.71 -2.45 -6.77
N ILE A 236 -4.02 -2.04 -5.70
CA ILE A 236 -4.66 -1.46 -4.50
C ILE A 236 -5.24 -0.07 -4.80
N ARG A 237 -4.63 0.70 -5.69
CA ARG A 237 -5.13 2.01 -6.12
C ARG A 237 -6.45 1.84 -6.86
N GLU A 238 -6.52 0.93 -7.81
CA GLU A 238 -7.74 0.62 -8.57
C GLU A 238 -8.90 0.22 -7.64
N MET A 239 -8.66 -0.72 -6.73
CA MET A 239 -9.65 -1.06 -5.70
C MET A 239 -10.10 0.18 -4.91
N GLY A 240 -9.16 0.98 -4.45
CA GLY A 240 -9.44 2.14 -3.61
C GLY A 240 -10.19 3.26 -4.33
N GLU A 241 -9.99 3.44 -5.63
CA GLU A 241 -10.71 4.42 -6.44
C GLU A 241 -12.17 3.99 -6.62
N THR A 242 -12.40 2.73 -6.97
CA THR A 242 -13.74 2.16 -7.11
C THR A 242 -14.53 2.20 -5.80
N VAL A 243 -13.92 1.79 -4.68
CA VAL A 243 -14.57 1.86 -3.35
C VAL A 243 -15.00 3.30 -3.03
N LYS A 244 -14.17 4.31 -3.29
CA LYS A 244 -14.53 5.72 -3.05
C LYS A 244 -15.67 6.20 -3.93
N GLU A 245 -15.75 5.72 -5.15
CA GLU A 245 -16.88 6.04 -6.04
C GLU A 245 -18.18 5.44 -5.49
N MET A 246 -18.16 4.19 -5.05
CA MET A 246 -19.28 3.54 -4.41
C MET A 246 -19.73 4.28 -3.13
N GLU A 247 -18.78 4.68 -2.27
CA GLU A 247 -19.08 5.48 -1.08
C GLU A 247 -19.71 6.84 -1.40
N LYS A 248 -19.27 7.50 -2.48
CA LYS A 248 -19.86 8.76 -2.94
C LYS A 248 -21.30 8.55 -3.43
N GLU A 249 -21.55 7.47 -4.16
CA GLU A 249 -22.90 7.14 -4.63
C GLU A 249 -23.85 6.81 -3.47
N GLU A 250 -23.41 6.04 -2.48
CA GLU A 250 -24.19 5.79 -1.28
C GLU A 250 -24.59 7.10 -0.58
N LYS A 251 -23.61 7.99 -0.37
CA LYS A 251 -23.88 9.31 0.24
C LYS A 251 -24.86 10.14 -0.58
N ARG A 252 -24.82 10.07 -1.92
CA ARG A 252 -25.77 10.74 -2.81
C ARG A 252 -27.17 10.15 -2.66
N LYS A 253 -27.32 8.82 -2.68
CA LYS A 253 -28.60 8.12 -2.51
C LYS A 253 -29.25 8.49 -1.16
N ILE A 254 -28.47 8.47 -0.07
CA ILE A 254 -28.97 8.86 1.27
C ILE A 254 -29.44 10.32 1.29
N ARG A 255 -28.70 11.26 0.69
CA ARG A 255 -29.08 12.68 0.61
C ARG A 255 -30.37 12.87 -0.18
N THR A 256 -30.51 12.20 -1.34
CA THR A 256 -31.72 12.26 -2.17
C THR A 256 -32.90 11.71 -1.41
N PHE A 257 -32.76 10.56 -0.74
CA PHE A 257 -33.83 9.97 0.06
C PHE A 257 -34.26 10.88 1.24
N ALA A 258 -33.29 11.52 1.90
CA ALA A 258 -33.58 12.47 2.98
C ALA A 258 -34.30 13.74 2.51
N GLN A 259 -34.12 14.14 1.23
CA GLN A 259 -34.80 15.29 0.63
C GLN A 259 -36.17 14.97 0.06
N THR A 260 -36.40 13.72 -0.39
CA THR A 260 -37.64 13.29 -1.08
C THR A 260 -38.51 12.37 -0.23
N GLY A 261 -38.04 11.93 0.93
CA GLY A 261 -38.79 11.07 1.83
C GLY A 261 -39.96 11.80 2.54
N PRO A 262 -40.98 11.08 3.02
CA PRO A 262 -42.21 11.66 3.61
C PRO A 262 -42.01 12.60 4.80
N SER A 263 -40.82 12.68 5.36
CA SER A 263 -40.48 13.55 6.51
C SER A 263 -39.92 14.94 6.11
N ALA A 264 -39.79 15.24 4.82
CA ALA A 264 -39.23 16.51 4.34
C ALA A 264 -40.13 17.76 4.58
N TYR A 265 -41.38 17.57 5.08
CA TYR A 265 -42.28 18.66 5.36
C TYR A 265 -42.05 19.43 6.68
N HIS A 266 -41.08 18.97 7.50
CA HIS A 266 -40.75 19.68 8.76
C HIS A 266 -39.27 19.79 8.99
N LYS A 267 -38.52 20.65 8.26
CA LYS A 267 -37.31 21.30 8.74
C LYS A 267 -36.69 22.28 7.75
N ASN A 268 -37.35 23.41 7.54
CA ASN A 268 -36.66 24.64 7.20
C ASN A 268 -36.21 25.32 8.49
N ARG A 269 -35.13 24.84 9.10
CA ARG A 269 -34.31 25.59 10.08
C ARG A 269 -33.06 24.75 10.45
N THR A 270 -31.99 24.98 9.75
CA THR A 270 -30.58 25.02 10.23
C THR A 270 -29.62 24.73 9.07
N GLU A 271 -29.55 25.65 8.12
CA GLU A 271 -28.43 25.73 7.18
C GLU A 271 -27.27 26.37 7.95
N ASN A 272 -26.32 25.59 8.42
CA ASN A 272 -24.91 26.03 8.64
C ASN A 272 -24.01 24.93 9.23
N LYS A 273 -23.98 23.71 8.67
CA LYS A 273 -23.03 22.67 9.14
C LYS A 273 -22.40 21.80 8.04
N GLU A 274 -22.47 22.16 6.78
CA GLU A 274 -22.09 21.23 5.68
C GLU A 274 -20.75 21.51 4.97
N ARG A 275 -19.83 22.28 5.54
CA ARG A 275 -18.50 22.47 4.89
C ARG A 275 -17.42 21.47 5.33
N SER A 276 -17.74 20.38 5.99
CA SER A 276 -16.72 19.53 6.61
C SER A 276 -16.43 18.18 5.94
N ASN A 277 -17.09 17.81 4.86
CA ASN A 277 -16.93 16.48 4.25
C ASN A 277 -16.04 16.41 3.00
N GLU A 278 -15.51 17.54 2.50
CA GLU A 278 -14.64 17.54 1.32
C GLU A 278 -13.19 17.09 1.60
N TYR A 279 -12.77 17.05 2.84
CA TYR A 279 -11.36 16.84 3.19
C TYR A 279 -10.94 15.35 3.31
N GLY A 280 -11.87 14.42 3.44
CA GLY A 280 -11.56 12.98 3.49
C GLY A 280 -10.88 12.42 2.22
N CYS A 281 -11.03 13.11 1.10
CA CYS A 281 -10.40 12.74 -0.17
C CYS A 281 -8.90 13.09 -0.29
N LEU A 282 -8.37 14.01 0.54
CA LEU A 282 -7.02 14.55 0.34
C LEU A 282 -5.89 13.60 0.76
N LEU A 283 -6.14 12.64 1.65
CA LEU A 283 -5.14 11.60 1.97
C LEU A 283 -4.77 10.73 0.76
N TYR A 284 -5.68 10.67 -0.21
CA TYR A 284 -5.54 9.82 -1.39
C TYR A 284 -5.22 10.60 -2.66
N THR A 285 -5.28 11.94 -2.62
CA THR A 285 -4.94 12.82 -3.73
C THR A 285 -3.56 13.44 -3.62
N SER A 286 -2.83 13.22 -2.53
CA SER A 286 -1.41 13.56 -2.49
C SER A 286 -0.71 12.68 -3.51
N PRO A 287 0.02 13.27 -4.47
CA PRO A 287 0.77 12.48 -5.44
C PRO A 287 1.71 11.54 -4.69
N SER A 288 1.77 10.30 -5.14
CA SER A 288 2.82 9.36 -4.76
C SER A 288 4.16 10.06 -4.96
N PRO A 289 5.20 9.79 -4.17
CA PRO A 289 6.56 10.22 -4.48
C PRO A 289 6.99 9.89 -5.91
N ARG A 290 6.28 8.97 -6.60
CA ARG A 290 6.50 8.55 -7.98
C ARG A 290 5.78 9.41 -9.03
N ASP A 291 4.73 10.14 -8.65
CA ASP A 291 3.94 10.97 -9.58
C ASP A 291 4.61 12.32 -9.95
N THR A 292 5.87 12.51 -9.59
CA THR A 292 6.64 13.73 -9.81
C THR A 292 7.90 13.48 -10.65
N ARG A 293 7.79 12.70 -11.71
CA ARG A 293 8.75 12.68 -12.82
C ARG A 293 8.37 13.66 -13.91
#